data_00cc38cf590a853175d5e8b48a07a303
#
_entry.id   00cc38cf590a853175d5e8b48a07a303
#
_cell.length_a   1.000
_cell.length_b   1.000
_cell.length_c   1.000
_cell.angle_alpha   90.00
_cell.angle_beta   90.00
_cell.angle_gamma   90.00
#
_symmetry.space_group_name_H-M   'P 1'
#
loop_
_entity.id
_entity.type
_entity.pdbx_description
1 polymer ?
#
loop_
_entity_poly.entity_id
_entity_poly.type
_entity_poly.pdbx_seq_one_letter_code
_entity_poly.pdbx_strand_id
1 'polypeptide(L)'
;MVVVGGGFGGLDAARALAGRPVRVTLLDRRNHHLFQPLLYQVATAALNASDIAAPLRSVLRRARNVTVLLAEVQRVDLAARRLTLDRGETAYNALILAAGAGHSYFGRDDWELFAPSLKTLEDALEIRRRVLLAYEFAERETDGAEQRALLTFVVVGGGPTGVELAGALAEISRQTIARDFRVIDPTRARIVLVEGGARVLASFPEPLSRRARHSLERIGVEVRTGATVTRVTADAVWLGSEQIRTRTVLWAAGVAASPLARTLGVPLDRAGRVPVEADLSIAGHPEAFVIGDMSVWRDPSGAALPGLAPVAIQQGRRAADNVLRRLSGRPTLAFRYRDRGTMATIGRAAAVAVVGRVQLSGLIAWLAWLLVHIMFLIGFRNRFLVIFEWAWAYISWQRGARLITRPWRSRV
;
A
#
# COMPACT_ATOMS: atom_id res chain seq x y z
N MET A 1 -26.29 5.12 9.60
CA MET A 1 -25.06 5.80 9.23
C MET A 1 -24.29 4.98 8.19
N VAL A 2 -23.42 5.61 7.43
CA VAL A 2 -22.64 4.96 6.36
C VAL A 2 -21.14 5.12 6.61
N VAL A 3 -20.38 4.05 6.36
CA VAL A 3 -18.92 4.05 6.32
C VAL A 3 -18.52 3.68 4.90
N VAL A 4 -17.70 4.49 4.25
CA VAL A 4 -17.21 4.27 2.88
C VAL A 4 -15.76 3.85 2.92
N GLY A 5 -15.48 2.63 2.45
CA GLY A 5 -14.16 2.02 2.44
C GLY A 5 -13.92 1.05 3.61
N GLY A 6 -13.58 -0.20 3.29
CA GLY A 6 -13.24 -1.28 4.24
C GLY A 6 -11.74 -1.45 4.49
N GLY A 7 -10.95 -0.39 4.21
CA GLY A 7 -9.53 -0.33 4.55
C GLY A 7 -9.28 -0.25 6.06
N PHE A 8 -8.06 0.10 6.48
CA PHE A 8 -7.70 0.15 7.91
C PHE A 8 -8.62 1.06 8.74
N GLY A 9 -8.86 2.29 8.27
CA GLY A 9 -9.69 3.24 9.02
C GLY A 9 -11.17 2.85 9.07
N GLY A 10 -11.77 2.53 7.93
CA GLY A 10 -13.20 2.23 7.85
C GLY A 10 -13.58 0.91 8.52
N LEU A 11 -12.74 -0.12 8.39
CA LEU A 11 -12.97 -1.39 9.08
C LEU A 11 -12.88 -1.21 10.62
N ASP A 12 -11.89 -0.46 11.11
CA ASP A 12 -11.78 -0.19 12.55
C ASP A 12 -12.92 0.72 13.05
N ALA A 13 -13.40 1.66 12.24
CA ALA A 13 -14.60 2.44 12.55
C ALA A 13 -15.83 1.52 12.65
N ALA A 14 -16.04 0.63 11.67
CA ALA A 14 -17.17 -0.31 11.70
C ALA A 14 -17.10 -1.27 12.90
N ARG A 15 -15.90 -1.73 13.27
CA ARG A 15 -15.68 -2.55 14.49
C ARG A 15 -15.99 -1.79 15.77
N ALA A 16 -15.59 -0.52 15.86
CA ALA A 16 -15.86 0.31 17.04
C ALA A 16 -17.36 0.60 17.22
N LEU A 17 -18.12 0.55 16.12
CA LEU A 17 -19.57 0.72 16.09
C LEU A 17 -20.33 -0.60 16.25
N ALA A 18 -19.64 -1.76 16.19
CA ALA A 18 -20.27 -3.06 16.37
C ALA A 18 -20.92 -3.18 17.76
N GLY A 19 -22.16 -3.66 17.78
CA GLY A 19 -22.95 -3.79 19.03
C GLY A 19 -23.42 -2.47 19.64
N ARG A 20 -23.17 -1.34 19.00
CA ARG A 20 -23.69 -0.03 19.44
C ARG A 20 -25.12 0.19 18.92
N PRO A 21 -25.94 1.07 19.55
CA PRO A 21 -27.33 1.31 19.16
C PRO A 21 -27.45 2.16 17.88
N VAL A 22 -26.74 1.77 16.84
CA VAL A 22 -26.73 2.41 15.52
C VAL A 22 -26.74 1.34 14.43
N ARG A 23 -27.42 1.60 13.31
CA ARG A 23 -27.32 0.79 12.09
C ARG A 23 -26.20 1.34 11.23
N VAL A 24 -25.24 0.48 10.89
CA VAL A 24 -24.07 0.82 10.09
C VAL A 24 -24.14 0.11 8.74
N THR A 25 -23.97 0.84 7.66
CA THR A 25 -23.74 0.28 6.32
C THR A 25 -22.29 0.54 5.93
N LEU A 26 -21.50 -0.50 5.77
CA LEU A 26 -20.14 -0.42 5.24
C LEU A 26 -20.19 -0.68 3.73
N LEU A 27 -19.79 0.33 2.95
CA LEU A 27 -19.70 0.26 1.50
C LEU A 27 -18.23 0.11 1.09
N ASP A 28 -17.91 -0.89 0.28
CA ASP A 28 -16.60 -1.01 -0.36
C ASP A 28 -16.76 -1.60 -1.76
N ARG A 29 -15.95 -1.13 -2.71
CA ARG A 29 -15.89 -1.67 -4.07
C ARG A 29 -15.22 -3.04 -4.15
N ARG A 30 -14.59 -3.50 -3.06
CA ARG A 30 -14.02 -4.83 -2.86
C ARG A 30 -14.69 -5.54 -1.71
N ASN A 31 -14.74 -6.86 -1.79
CA ASN A 31 -15.35 -7.68 -0.74
C ASN A 31 -14.41 -7.99 0.43
N HIS A 32 -13.16 -7.46 0.41
CA HIS A 32 -12.11 -7.83 1.34
C HIS A 32 -11.35 -6.63 1.89
N HIS A 33 -10.89 -6.78 3.12
CA HIS A 33 -9.86 -5.94 3.71
C HIS A 33 -8.48 -6.45 3.28
N LEU A 34 -7.60 -5.54 2.89
CA LEU A 34 -6.24 -5.83 2.44
C LEU A 34 -5.22 -5.33 3.48
N PHE A 35 -4.33 -6.21 3.89
CA PHE A 35 -3.18 -5.85 4.72
C PHE A 35 -2.02 -5.37 3.84
N GLN A 36 -2.09 -4.12 3.40
CA GLN A 36 -1.17 -3.50 2.44
C GLN A 36 0.33 -3.61 2.79
N PRO A 37 0.77 -3.59 4.06
CA PRO A 37 2.19 -3.70 4.37
C PRO A 37 2.88 -4.97 3.85
N LEU A 38 2.13 -6.04 3.57
CA LEU A 38 2.67 -7.28 3.00
C LEU A 38 2.38 -7.44 1.50
N LEU A 39 1.85 -6.40 0.84
CA LEU A 39 1.44 -6.49 -0.56
C LEU A 39 2.61 -6.73 -1.52
N TYR A 40 3.79 -6.16 -1.22
CA TYR A 40 5.00 -6.41 -2.00
C TYR A 40 5.42 -7.90 -1.98
N GLN A 41 5.11 -8.65 -0.91
CA GLN A 41 5.37 -10.09 -0.84
C GLN A 41 4.45 -10.90 -1.76
N VAL A 42 3.23 -10.44 -1.98
CA VAL A 42 2.37 -11.03 -3.02
C VAL A 42 2.91 -10.71 -4.40
N ALA A 43 3.33 -9.47 -4.63
CA ALA A 43 3.94 -9.03 -5.90
C ALA A 43 5.23 -9.79 -6.25
N THR A 44 5.97 -10.28 -5.27
CA THR A 44 7.23 -11.03 -5.43
C THR A 44 7.09 -12.52 -5.12
N ALA A 45 5.87 -13.07 -5.20
CA ALA A 45 5.56 -14.49 -5.03
C ALA A 45 5.99 -15.11 -3.68
N ALA A 46 6.17 -14.30 -2.63
CA ALA A 46 6.49 -14.77 -1.28
C ALA A 46 5.25 -15.22 -0.51
N LEU A 47 4.10 -14.58 -0.77
CA LEU A 47 2.81 -14.89 -0.15
C LEU A 47 1.71 -15.01 -1.20
N ASN A 48 0.64 -15.74 -0.86
CA ASN A 48 -0.58 -15.75 -1.67
C ASN A 48 -1.47 -14.54 -1.34
N ALA A 49 -2.31 -14.14 -2.28
CA ALA A 49 -3.25 -13.03 -2.10
C ALA A 49 -4.18 -13.24 -0.89
N SER A 50 -4.61 -14.49 -0.65
CA SER A 50 -5.50 -14.86 0.45
C SER A 50 -4.85 -14.77 1.84
N ASP A 51 -3.51 -14.72 1.92
CA ASP A 51 -2.81 -14.70 3.20
C ASP A 51 -2.83 -13.32 3.84
N ILE A 52 -2.96 -12.28 3.02
CA ILE A 52 -2.98 -10.87 3.44
C ILE A 52 -4.34 -10.18 3.22
N ALA A 53 -5.34 -10.91 2.72
CA ALA A 53 -6.67 -10.39 2.51
C ALA A 53 -7.71 -11.19 3.29
N ALA A 54 -8.70 -10.49 3.85
CA ALA A 54 -9.77 -11.11 4.62
C ALA A 54 -11.15 -10.59 4.16
N PRO A 55 -12.13 -11.47 3.84
CA PRO A 55 -13.45 -11.03 3.43
C PRO A 55 -14.12 -10.17 4.53
N LEU A 56 -14.58 -8.96 4.18
CA LEU A 56 -15.17 -8.02 5.12
C LEU A 56 -16.37 -8.62 5.88
N ARG A 57 -17.22 -9.39 5.19
CA ARG A 57 -18.37 -10.06 5.83
C ARG A 57 -17.92 -11.10 6.86
N SER A 58 -16.83 -11.81 6.60
CA SER A 58 -16.25 -12.77 7.56
C SER A 58 -15.71 -12.07 8.80
N VAL A 59 -15.00 -10.94 8.59
CA VAL A 59 -14.41 -10.15 9.68
C VAL A 59 -15.50 -9.53 10.57
N LEU A 60 -16.61 -9.09 9.98
CA LEU A 60 -17.71 -8.40 10.69
C LEU A 60 -18.90 -9.32 11.02
N ARG A 61 -18.79 -10.66 10.83
CA ARG A 61 -19.89 -11.61 10.97
C ARG A 61 -20.63 -11.56 12.33
N ARG A 62 -19.92 -11.14 13.39
CA ARG A 62 -20.49 -11.03 14.75
C ARG A 62 -21.14 -9.67 15.02
N ALA A 63 -20.95 -8.69 14.17
CA ALA A 63 -21.48 -7.35 14.29
C ALA A 63 -22.88 -7.25 13.64
N ARG A 64 -23.92 -7.67 14.36
CA ARG A 64 -25.31 -7.78 13.84
C ARG A 64 -25.89 -6.47 13.34
N ASN A 65 -25.42 -5.34 13.85
CA ASN A 65 -25.84 -4.00 13.45
C ASN A 65 -25.05 -3.43 12.28
N VAL A 66 -24.10 -4.20 11.70
CA VAL A 66 -23.27 -3.79 10.56
C VAL A 66 -23.63 -4.59 9.32
N THR A 67 -24.12 -3.91 8.29
CA THR A 67 -24.36 -4.46 6.96
C THR A 67 -23.21 -4.11 6.05
N VAL A 68 -22.61 -5.10 5.37
CA VAL A 68 -21.56 -4.89 4.37
C VAL A 68 -22.19 -4.97 2.98
N LEU A 69 -21.96 -3.95 2.13
CA LEU A 69 -22.41 -3.95 0.75
C LEU A 69 -21.19 -3.80 -0.18
N LEU A 70 -21.14 -4.63 -1.20
CA LEU A 70 -20.21 -4.48 -2.32
C LEU A 70 -20.81 -3.41 -3.25
N ALA A 71 -20.28 -2.19 -3.19
CA ALA A 71 -20.75 -1.06 -3.98
C ALA A 71 -19.63 -0.02 -4.13
N GLU A 72 -19.58 0.66 -5.25
CA GLU A 72 -18.69 1.77 -5.48
C GLU A 72 -19.43 3.09 -5.27
N VAL A 73 -18.92 3.92 -4.36
CA VAL A 73 -19.42 5.28 -4.15
C VAL A 73 -18.78 6.17 -5.21
N GLN A 74 -19.60 6.71 -6.10
CA GLN A 74 -19.16 7.56 -7.21
C GLN A 74 -19.21 9.05 -6.85
N ARG A 75 -20.18 9.45 -6.02
CA ARG A 75 -20.38 10.86 -5.61
C ARG A 75 -20.90 10.94 -4.18
N VAL A 76 -20.50 12.01 -3.50
CA VAL A 76 -21.01 12.41 -2.19
C VAL A 76 -21.65 13.77 -2.32
N ASP A 77 -22.91 13.89 -1.96
CA ASP A 77 -23.62 15.15 -1.79
C ASP A 77 -23.76 15.43 -0.27
N LEU A 78 -22.93 16.35 0.22
CA LEU A 78 -22.92 16.71 1.63
C LEU A 78 -24.19 17.48 2.04
N ALA A 79 -24.70 18.35 1.17
CA ALA A 79 -25.89 19.17 1.46
C ALA A 79 -27.15 18.29 1.52
N ALA A 80 -27.36 17.41 0.56
CA ALA A 80 -28.47 16.48 0.51
C ALA A 80 -28.30 15.26 1.43
N ARG A 81 -27.09 15.03 2.00
CA ARG A 81 -26.70 13.87 2.78
C ARG A 81 -26.97 12.56 2.04
N ARG A 82 -26.56 12.51 0.79
CA ARG A 82 -26.74 11.36 -0.12
C ARG A 82 -25.41 10.92 -0.73
N LEU A 83 -25.33 9.63 -1.00
CA LEU A 83 -24.26 9.00 -1.76
C LEU A 83 -24.85 8.41 -3.03
N THR A 84 -24.27 8.73 -4.18
CA THR A 84 -24.54 8.04 -5.44
C THR A 84 -23.62 6.84 -5.56
N LEU A 85 -24.17 5.68 -5.80
CA LEU A 85 -23.46 4.42 -5.94
C LEU A 85 -23.36 4.03 -7.43
N ASP A 86 -22.59 3.02 -7.75
CA ASP A 86 -22.59 2.35 -9.06
C ASP A 86 -24.00 1.84 -9.42
N ARG A 87 -24.84 1.54 -8.42
CA ARG A 87 -26.27 1.22 -8.60
C ARG A 87 -27.10 1.90 -7.51
N GLY A 88 -27.84 2.92 -7.90
CA GLY A 88 -28.76 3.64 -7.02
C GLY A 88 -28.10 4.62 -6.08
N GLU A 89 -28.84 5.03 -5.05
CA GLU A 89 -28.43 6.02 -4.07
C GLU A 89 -28.70 5.54 -2.65
N THR A 90 -27.98 6.10 -1.68
CA THR A 90 -28.25 5.88 -0.25
C THR A 90 -28.12 7.18 0.53
N ALA A 91 -29.02 7.41 1.47
CA ALA A 91 -28.96 8.55 2.38
C ALA A 91 -28.24 8.17 3.68
N TYR A 92 -27.73 9.17 4.39
CA TYR A 92 -27.08 8.99 5.68
C TYR A 92 -27.45 10.07 6.69
N ASN A 93 -27.46 9.71 7.97
CA ASN A 93 -27.53 10.66 9.09
C ASN A 93 -26.14 11.00 9.64
N ALA A 94 -25.17 10.09 9.48
CA ALA A 94 -23.77 10.30 9.76
C ALA A 94 -22.94 9.53 8.74
N LEU A 95 -21.80 10.10 8.34
CA LEU A 95 -20.93 9.57 7.30
C LEU A 95 -19.47 9.49 7.80
N ILE A 96 -18.78 8.38 7.52
CA ILE A 96 -17.34 8.25 7.66
C ILE A 96 -16.76 7.89 6.30
N LEU A 97 -15.98 8.79 5.72
CA LEU A 97 -15.27 8.60 4.46
C LEU A 97 -13.86 8.07 4.74
N ALA A 98 -13.59 6.85 4.33
CA ALA A 98 -12.34 6.12 4.52
C ALA A 98 -11.86 5.48 3.20
N ALA A 99 -12.11 6.14 2.06
CA ALA A 99 -11.81 5.62 0.73
C ALA A 99 -10.30 5.55 0.40
N GLY A 100 -9.45 6.02 1.32
CA GLY A 100 -7.99 5.91 1.22
C GLY A 100 -7.39 6.75 0.10
N ALA A 101 -6.28 6.25 -0.46
CA ALA A 101 -5.55 6.89 -1.54
C ALA A 101 -5.17 5.86 -2.62
N GLY A 102 -5.05 6.36 -3.84
CA GLY A 102 -4.47 5.65 -4.99
C GLY A 102 -3.02 6.03 -5.21
N HIS A 103 -2.49 5.59 -6.33
CA HIS A 103 -1.20 6.02 -6.84
C HIS A 103 -1.32 7.35 -7.59
N SER A 104 -0.18 8.00 -7.80
CA SER A 104 -0.07 9.21 -8.62
C SER A 104 1.12 9.07 -9.57
N TYR A 105 0.87 9.34 -10.82
CA TYR A 105 1.93 9.45 -11.84
C TYR A 105 2.32 10.91 -12.09
N PHE A 106 1.98 11.83 -11.17
CA PHE A 106 2.30 13.26 -11.25
C PHE A 106 1.82 13.92 -12.56
N GLY A 107 0.59 13.56 -12.99
CA GLY A 107 -0.02 14.06 -14.24
C GLY A 107 0.38 13.28 -15.50
N ARG A 108 1.11 12.18 -15.37
CA ARG A 108 1.52 11.29 -16.46
C ARG A 108 0.81 9.94 -16.34
N ASP A 109 -0.52 9.97 -16.35
CA ASP A 109 -1.35 8.76 -16.18
C ASP A 109 -1.18 7.76 -17.35
N ASP A 110 -0.66 8.23 -18.48
CA ASP A 110 -0.21 7.40 -19.61
C ASP A 110 0.87 6.36 -19.21
N TRP A 111 1.63 6.60 -18.14
CA TRP A 111 2.66 5.67 -17.68
C TRP A 111 2.12 4.44 -16.96
N GLU A 112 0.88 4.47 -16.46
CA GLU A 112 0.26 3.33 -15.77
C GLU A 112 0.29 2.06 -16.62
N LEU A 113 0.11 2.19 -17.92
CA LEU A 113 0.16 1.07 -18.85
C LEU A 113 1.49 0.31 -18.81
N PHE A 114 2.60 1.05 -18.67
CA PHE A 114 3.97 0.50 -18.72
C PHE A 114 4.57 0.27 -17.34
N ALA A 115 4.16 1.03 -16.34
CA ALA A 115 4.70 1.01 -14.98
C ALA A 115 3.58 0.78 -13.94
N PRO A 116 3.10 -0.47 -13.73
CA PRO A 116 2.08 -0.75 -12.75
C PRO A 116 2.51 -0.31 -11.35
N SER A 117 1.56 0.24 -10.59
CA SER A 117 1.75 0.62 -9.19
C SER A 117 1.43 -0.53 -8.24
N LEU A 118 1.61 -0.33 -6.93
CA LEU A 118 1.37 -1.35 -5.91
C LEU A 118 0.46 -0.82 -4.79
N LYS A 119 -0.85 -0.96 -4.96
CA LYS A 119 -1.87 -0.52 -3.99
C LYS A 119 -2.96 -1.57 -3.74
N THR A 120 -3.19 -2.47 -4.69
CA THR A 120 -4.28 -3.44 -4.67
C THR A 120 -3.76 -4.87 -4.88
N LEU A 121 -4.59 -5.88 -4.61
CA LEU A 121 -4.22 -7.27 -4.93
C LEU A 121 -4.03 -7.48 -6.42
N GLU A 122 -4.86 -6.82 -7.22
CA GLU A 122 -4.80 -6.88 -8.69
C GLU A 122 -3.44 -6.35 -9.18
N ASP A 123 -2.98 -5.22 -8.61
CA ASP A 123 -1.66 -4.65 -8.93
C ASP A 123 -0.53 -5.62 -8.55
N ALA A 124 -0.60 -6.19 -7.35
CA ALA A 124 0.42 -7.14 -6.90
C ALA A 124 0.49 -8.39 -7.77
N LEU A 125 -0.66 -8.91 -8.20
CA LEU A 125 -0.74 -10.05 -9.11
C LEU A 125 -0.22 -9.71 -10.50
N GLU A 126 -0.49 -8.51 -11.00
CA GLU A 126 0.04 -8.03 -12.28
C GLU A 126 1.55 -7.84 -12.22
N ILE A 127 2.09 -7.23 -11.15
CA ILE A 127 3.54 -7.12 -10.95
C ILE A 127 4.16 -8.52 -10.91
N ARG A 128 3.60 -9.45 -10.14
CA ARG A 128 4.07 -10.83 -10.07
C ARG A 128 4.12 -11.48 -11.44
N ARG A 129 3.04 -11.31 -12.22
CA ARG A 129 2.96 -11.83 -13.59
C ARG A 129 4.07 -11.26 -14.47
N ARG A 130 4.27 -9.93 -14.47
CA ARG A 130 5.31 -9.27 -15.28
C ARG A 130 6.71 -9.72 -14.90
N VAL A 131 7.00 -9.77 -13.60
CA VAL A 131 8.30 -10.20 -13.09
C VAL A 131 8.60 -11.65 -13.51
N LEU A 132 7.67 -12.58 -13.30
CA LEU A 132 7.88 -13.98 -13.67
C LEU A 132 7.98 -14.18 -15.18
N LEU A 133 7.13 -13.51 -15.98
CA LEU A 133 7.19 -13.57 -17.45
C LEU A 133 8.50 -13.00 -18.01
N ALA A 134 9.07 -12.00 -17.36
CA ALA A 134 10.36 -11.44 -17.80
C ALA A 134 11.47 -12.52 -17.80
N TYR A 135 11.51 -13.38 -16.79
CA TYR A 135 12.46 -14.52 -16.76
C TYR A 135 12.12 -15.58 -17.79
N GLU A 136 10.84 -15.93 -17.96
CA GLU A 136 10.41 -16.91 -18.97
C GLU A 136 10.71 -16.44 -20.40
N PHE A 137 10.56 -15.15 -20.67
CA PHE A 137 10.92 -14.59 -21.98
C PHE A 137 12.43 -14.53 -22.17
N ALA A 138 13.17 -14.14 -21.12
CA ALA A 138 14.64 -14.10 -21.19
C ALA A 138 15.24 -15.47 -21.43
N GLU A 139 14.65 -16.56 -20.90
CA GLU A 139 15.13 -17.94 -21.08
C GLU A 139 15.14 -18.37 -22.56
N ARG A 140 14.23 -17.87 -23.36
CA ARG A 140 14.07 -18.22 -24.77
C ARG A 140 14.56 -17.13 -25.74
N GLU A 141 14.99 -15.97 -25.21
CA GLU A 141 15.49 -14.85 -26.03
C GLU A 141 16.91 -15.10 -26.48
N THR A 142 17.16 -14.89 -27.77
CA THR A 142 18.49 -15.10 -28.42
C THR A 142 19.24 -13.79 -28.62
N ASP A 143 18.56 -12.63 -28.70
CA ASP A 143 19.22 -11.34 -28.69
C ASP A 143 19.68 -10.98 -27.28
N GLY A 144 20.99 -10.96 -27.09
CA GLY A 144 21.59 -10.65 -25.79
C GLY A 144 21.27 -9.21 -25.29
N ALA A 145 20.93 -8.26 -26.15
CA ALA A 145 20.52 -6.91 -25.74
C ALA A 145 19.08 -6.92 -25.20
N GLU A 146 18.19 -7.66 -25.86
CA GLU A 146 16.82 -7.82 -25.43
C GLU A 146 16.73 -8.69 -24.17
N GLN A 147 17.54 -9.78 -24.09
CA GLN A 147 17.64 -10.61 -22.89
C GLN A 147 18.05 -9.78 -21.66
N ARG A 148 19.03 -8.87 -21.80
CA ARG A 148 19.41 -7.94 -20.73
C ARG A 148 18.30 -6.97 -20.38
N ALA A 149 17.53 -6.48 -21.34
CA ALA A 149 16.38 -5.60 -21.09
C ALA A 149 15.27 -6.33 -20.31
N LEU A 150 15.00 -7.59 -20.63
CA LEU A 150 14.07 -8.45 -19.90
C LEU A 150 14.53 -8.71 -18.46
N LEU A 151 15.82 -8.89 -18.23
CA LEU A 151 16.42 -9.10 -16.90
C LEU A 151 16.75 -7.80 -16.15
N THR A 152 16.32 -6.64 -16.66
CA THR A 152 16.44 -5.34 -15.97
C THR A 152 15.10 -4.93 -15.41
N PHE A 153 15.03 -4.74 -14.09
CA PHE A 153 13.85 -4.31 -13.34
C PHE A 153 14.10 -2.93 -12.75
N VAL A 154 13.22 -1.97 -13.03
CA VAL A 154 13.32 -0.61 -12.51
C VAL A 154 12.18 -0.34 -11.55
N VAL A 155 12.51 -0.03 -10.30
CA VAL A 155 11.55 0.38 -9.27
C VAL A 155 11.66 1.89 -9.08
N VAL A 156 10.57 2.62 -9.28
CA VAL A 156 10.54 4.08 -9.15
C VAL A 156 9.89 4.47 -7.82
N GLY A 157 10.65 5.20 -7.00
CA GLY A 157 10.26 5.66 -5.67
C GLY A 157 11.03 4.96 -4.55
N GLY A 158 11.83 5.72 -3.80
CA GLY A 158 12.67 5.25 -2.68
C GLY A 158 11.99 5.30 -1.31
N GLY A 159 10.66 5.35 -1.27
CA GLY A 159 9.87 5.19 -0.04
C GLY A 159 9.86 3.73 0.45
N PRO A 160 9.16 3.43 1.56
CA PRO A 160 9.10 2.07 2.12
C PRO A 160 8.69 1.01 1.08
N THR A 161 7.62 1.23 0.33
CA THR A 161 7.13 0.29 -0.71
C THR A 161 8.19 -0.02 -1.77
N GLY A 162 8.89 1.01 -2.28
CA GLY A 162 9.91 0.80 -3.32
C GLY A 162 11.16 0.09 -2.78
N VAL A 163 11.59 0.42 -1.58
CA VAL A 163 12.70 -0.24 -0.89
C VAL A 163 12.40 -1.73 -0.65
N GLU A 164 11.22 -2.04 -0.13
CA GLU A 164 10.74 -3.41 0.12
C GLU A 164 10.62 -4.21 -1.18
N LEU A 165 10.05 -3.58 -2.22
CA LEU A 165 9.89 -4.22 -3.52
C LEU A 165 11.24 -4.49 -4.20
N ALA A 166 12.17 -3.52 -4.20
CA ALA A 166 13.50 -3.69 -4.77
C ALA A 166 14.31 -4.77 -4.04
N GLY A 167 14.25 -4.79 -2.70
CA GLY A 167 14.87 -5.84 -1.89
C GLY A 167 14.31 -7.22 -2.19
N ALA A 168 12.99 -7.35 -2.30
CA ALA A 168 12.33 -8.63 -2.59
C ALA A 168 12.60 -9.12 -4.03
N LEU A 169 12.75 -8.20 -5.00
CA LEU A 169 13.17 -8.54 -6.36
C LEU A 169 14.62 -9.06 -6.40
N ALA A 170 15.52 -8.46 -5.64
CA ALA A 170 16.89 -8.94 -5.53
C ALA A 170 16.95 -10.34 -4.91
N GLU A 171 16.11 -10.63 -3.93
CA GLU A 171 16.01 -11.96 -3.32
C GLU A 171 15.43 -13.00 -4.29
N ILE A 172 14.35 -12.69 -5.01
CA ILE A 172 13.77 -13.64 -5.95
C ILE A 172 14.79 -14.04 -7.03
N SER A 173 15.50 -13.06 -7.57
CA SER A 173 16.52 -13.26 -8.60
C SER A 173 17.70 -14.13 -8.12
N ARG A 174 18.26 -13.79 -6.96
CA ARG A 174 19.53 -14.37 -6.47
C ARG A 174 19.38 -15.64 -5.66
N GLN A 175 18.18 -15.90 -5.15
CA GLN A 175 17.94 -17.01 -4.22
C GLN A 175 16.83 -17.93 -4.71
N THR A 176 15.65 -17.36 -5.00
CA THR A 176 14.44 -18.16 -5.16
C THR A 176 14.40 -18.91 -6.49
N ILE A 177 14.76 -18.24 -7.59
CA ILE A 177 14.71 -18.79 -8.96
C ILE A 177 16.10 -19.00 -9.57
N ALA A 178 17.16 -18.78 -8.80
CA ALA A 178 18.54 -18.84 -9.28
C ALA A 178 18.91 -20.17 -9.98
N ARG A 179 18.21 -21.26 -9.65
CA ARG A 179 18.46 -22.60 -10.20
C ARG A 179 17.33 -23.14 -11.07
N ASP A 180 16.29 -22.35 -11.32
CA ASP A 180 15.11 -22.81 -12.05
C ASP A 180 15.33 -22.80 -13.58
N PHE A 181 16.17 -21.91 -14.07
CA PHE A 181 16.45 -21.68 -15.49
C PHE A 181 17.72 -22.39 -15.96
N ARG A 182 17.85 -22.62 -17.26
CA ARG A 182 18.99 -23.38 -17.87
C ARG A 182 19.82 -22.54 -18.82
N VAL A 183 19.19 -21.56 -19.51
CA VAL A 183 19.88 -20.72 -20.51
C VAL A 183 20.34 -19.42 -19.86
N ILE A 184 19.46 -18.79 -19.07
CA ILE A 184 19.82 -17.58 -18.34
C ILE A 184 20.36 -17.86 -16.94
N ASP A 185 21.14 -16.93 -16.43
CA ASP A 185 21.50 -16.85 -15.01
C ASP A 185 20.67 -15.75 -14.33
N PRO A 186 19.58 -16.09 -13.59
CA PRO A 186 18.74 -15.11 -12.92
C PRO A 186 19.49 -14.23 -11.92
N THR A 187 20.63 -14.68 -11.38
CA THR A 187 21.44 -13.91 -10.43
C THR A 187 22.05 -12.66 -11.05
N ARG A 188 22.16 -12.63 -12.39
CA ARG A 188 22.64 -11.49 -13.18
C ARG A 188 21.56 -10.44 -13.46
N ALA A 189 20.34 -10.65 -12.99
CA ALA A 189 19.28 -9.64 -13.11
C ALA A 189 19.70 -8.32 -12.45
N ARG A 190 19.48 -7.22 -13.19
CA ARG A 190 19.77 -5.87 -12.76
C ARG A 190 18.52 -5.27 -12.10
N ILE A 191 18.59 -4.93 -10.82
CA ILE A 191 17.51 -4.26 -10.10
C ILE A 191 17.95 -2.83 -9.81
N VAL A 192 17.22 -1.85 -10.34
CA VAL A 192 17.50 -0.42 -10.19
C VAL A 192 16.40 0.23 -9.38
N LEU A 193 16.73 0.82 -8.24
CA LEU A 193 15.82 1.64 -7.45
C LEU A 193 16.11 3.12 -7.73
N VAL A 194 15.12 3.82 -8.29
CA VAL A 194 15.22 5.24 -8.65
C VAL A 194 14.45 6.08 -7.64
N GLU A 195 15.11 7.09 -7.08
CA GLU A 195 14.52 8.06 -6.14
C GLU A 195 14.85 9.49 -6.56
N GLY A 196 13.82 10.33 -6.72
CA GLY A 196 13.98 11.74 -7.08
C GLY A 196 14.64 12.59 -5.99
N GLY A 197 14.46 12.22 -4.73
CA GLY A 197 15.07 12.89 -3.59
C GLY A 197 16.54 12.48 -3.37
N ALA A 198 17.21 13.18 -2.45
CA ALA A 198 18.62 12.96 -2.15
C ALA A 198 18.91 11.60 -1.47
N ARG A 199 17.88 10.94 -0.90
CA ARG A 199 18.07 9.71 -0.14
C ARG A 199 16.80 8.83 -0.15
N VAL A 200 16.98 7.52 -0.11
CA VAL A 200 15.88 6.57 0.12
C VAL A 200 15.35 6.71 1.55
N LEU A 201 14.10 6.33 1.78
CA LEU A 201 13.43 6.42 3.08
C LEU A 201 13.59 7.81 3.72
N ALA A 202 13.31 8.88 2.95
CA ALA A 202 13.48 10.26 3.36
C ALA A 202 12.71 10.62 4.66
N SER A 203 11.64 9.90 4.98
CA SER A 203 10.87 10.04 6.22
C SER A 203 11.56 9.43 7.46
N PHE A 204 12.62 8.64 7.28
CA PHE A 204 13.40 8.09 8.38
C PHE A 204 14.59 8.99 8.73
N PRO A 205 15.14 8.91 9.97
CA PRO A 205 16.41 9.54 10.32
C PRO A 205 17.52 9.18 9.34
N GLU A 206 18.40 10.14 9.04
CA GLU A 206 19.44 9.96 8.03
C GLU A 206 20.35 8.75 8.27
N PRO A 207 20.76 8.41 9.51
CA PRO A 207 21.56 7.20 9.75
C PRO A 207 20.87 5.91 9.31
N LEU A 208 19.55 5.82 9.48
CA LEU A 208 18.76 4.67 9.04
C LEU A 208 18.60 4.64 7.52
N SER A 209 18.40 5.79 6.89
CA SER A 209 18.38 5.92 5.42
C SER A 209 19.70 5.44 4.79
N ARG A 210 20.85 5.84 5.34
CA ARG A 210 22.18 5.35 4.90
C ARG A 210 22.35 3.85 5.08
N ARG A 211 21.91 3.30 6.22
CA ARG A 211 21.94 1.84 6.46
C ARG A 211 21.05 1.08 5.50
N ALA A 212 19.85 1.63 5.18
CA ALA A 212 18.94 1.05 4.21
C ALA A 212 19.56 1.00 2.82
N ARG A 213 20.16 2.11 2.35
CA ARG A 213 20.88 2.17 1.08
C ARG A 213 21.99 1.14 1.01
N HIS A 214 22.87 1.12 2.03
CA HIS A 214 23.97 0.14 2.09
C HIS A 214 23.47 -1.32 2.06
N SER A 215 22.36 -1.61 2.76
CA SER A 215 21.77 -2.95 2.75
C SER A 215 21.22 -3.34 1.38
N LEU A 216 20.58 -2.40 0.66
CA LEU A 216 20.12 -2.60 -0.72
C LEU A 216 21.30 -2.87 -1.67
N GLU A 217 22.34 -2.04 -1.61
CA GLU A 217 23.53 -2.17 -2.45
C GLU A 217 24.25 -3.52 -2.20
N ARG A 218 24.33 -3.95 -0.93
CA ARG A 218 24.93 -5.24 -0.55
C ARG A 218 24.19 -6.45 -1.14
N ILE A 219 22.88 -6.39 -1.29
CA ILE A 219 22.09 -7.43 -1.95
C ILE A 219 22.01 -7.24 -3.48
N GLY A 220 22.76 -6.25 -4.02
CA GLY A 220 22.95 -6.00 -5.45
C GLY A 220 21.84 -5.19 -6.09
N VAL A 221 21.14 -4.35 -5.34
CA VAL A 221 20.26 -3.31 -5.88
C VAL A 221 21.07 -2.07 -6.21
N GLU A 222 20.96 -1.58 -7.43
CA GLU A 222 21.54 -0.31 -7.86
C GLU A 222 20.64 0.84 -7.40
N VAL A 223 21.11 1.66 -6.46
CA VAL A 223 20.34 2.78 -5.88
C VAL A 223 20.71 4.10 -6.55
N ARG A 224 19.77 4.70 -7.27
CA ARG A 224 19.89 5.99 -7.96
C ARG A 224 19.07 7.05 -7.24
N THR A 225 19.72 7.91 -6.46
CA THR A 225 19.09 9.06 -5.78
C THR A 225 19.35 10.35 -6.55
N GLY A 226 18.49 11.36 -6.36
CA GLY A 226 18.55 12.61 -7.12
C GLY A 226 18.21 12.43 -8.60
N ALA A 227 17.56 11.33 -8.97
CA ALA A 227 17.25 10.95 -10.34
C ALA A 227 15.74 10.93 -10.56
N THR A 228 15.27 11.80 -11.44
CA THR A 228 13.83 11.90 -11.76
C THR A 228 13.54 11.20 -13.08
N VAL A 229 12.51 10.33 -13.06
CA VAL A 229 11.97 9.72 -14.27
C VAL A 229 11.29 10.79 -15.12
N THR A 230 11.71 10.91 -16.37
CA THR A 230 11.18 11.91 -17.34
C THR A 230 10.31 11.26 -18.41
N ARG A 231 10.48 9.97 -18.67
CA ARG A 231 9.71 9.21 -19.67
C ARG A 231 9.70 7.73 -19.34
N VAL A 232 8.55 7.08 -19.60
CA VAL A 232 8.38 5.62 -19.50
C VAL A 232 7.74 5.13 -20.79
N THR A 233 8.26 4.05 -21.35
CA THR A 233 7.70 3.35 -22.52
C THR A 233 7.67 1.83 -22.25
N ALA A 234 7.23 1.07 -23.24
CA ALA A 234 7.19 -0.40 -23.15
C ALA A 234 8.57 -1.06 -23.07
N ASP A 235 9.65 -0.37 -23.44
CA ASP A 235 10.99 -0.92 -23.61
C ASP A 235 12.10 -0.16 -22.88
N ALA A 236 11.77 0.98 -22.26
CA ALA A 236 12.76 1.79 -21.55
C ALA A 236 12.16 2.77 -20.56
N VAL A 237 12.99 3.22 -19.62
CA VAL A 237 12.75 4.38 -18.75
C VAL A 237 13.88 5.39 -18.89
N TRP A 238 13.56 6.68 -18.82
CA TRP A 238 14.55 7.76 -18.92
C TRP A 238 14.68 8.49 -17.59
N LEU A 239 15.95 8.70 -17.19
CA LEU A 239 16.34 9.53 -16.03
C LEU A 239 17.04 10.78 -16.59
N GLY A 240 16.27 11.85 -16.81
CA GLY A 240 16.76 12.98 -17.60
C GLY A 240 17.07 12.54 -19.04
N SER A 241 18.36 12.60 -19.44
CA SER A 241 18.85 12.15 -20.76
C SER A 241 19.32 10.69 -20.78
N GLU A 242 19.56 10.06 -19.63
CA GLU A 242 19.99 8.67 -19.53
C GLU A 242 18.82 7.72 -19.81
N GLN A 243 19.02 6.78 -20.75
CA GLN A 243 18.06 5.73 -21.06
C GLN A 243 18.47 4.41 -20.39
N ILE A 244 17.56 3.79 -19.66
CA ILE A 244 17.71 2.43 -19.15
C ILE A 244 16.74 1.53 -19.93
N ARG A 245 17.29 0.62 -20.76
CA ARG A 245 16.46 -0.37 -21.45
C ARG A 245 15.94 -1.39 -20.43
N THR A 246 14.63 -1.57 -20.39
CA THR A 246 13.93 -2.49 -19.46
C THR A 246 12.56 -2.84 -20.01
N ARG A 247 12.09 -4.03 -19.72
CA ARG A 247 10.71 -4.47 -20.00
C ARG A 247 9.81 -4.43 -18.76
N THR A 248 10.38 -4.09 -17.59
CA THR A 248 9.63 -4.09 -16.34
C THR A 248 9.97 -2.85 -15.51
N VAL A 249 9.09 -1.88 -15.54
CA VAL A 249 9.09 -0.71 -14.65
C VAL A 249 7.98 -0.88 -13.63
N LEU A 250 8.28 -0.66 -12.34
CA LEU A 250 7.34 -0.77 -11.23
C LEU A 250 7.25 0.57 -10.51
N TRP A 251 6.02 1.10 -10.36
CA TRP A 251 5.79 2.42 -9.82
C TRP A 251 5.45 2.38 -8.34
N ALA A 252 6.36 2.83 -7.50
CA ALA A 252 6.19 2.96 -6.05
C ALA A 252 6.25 4.43 -5.58
N ALA A 253 6.23 5.39 -6.51
CA ALA A 253 6.28 6.82 -6.24
C ALA A 253 4.89 7.45 -6.32
N GLY A 254 4.66 8.45 -5.48
CA GLY A 254 3.44 9.25 -5.52
C GLY A 254 2.21 8.56 -4.92
N VAL A 255 1.49 9.35 -4.12
CA VAL A 255 0.19 8.97 -3.53
C VAL A 255 -0.76 10.14 -3.72
N ALA A 256 -1.96 9.88 -4.23
CA ALA A 256 -3.05 10.85 -4.33
C ALA A 256 -4.27 10.34 -3.59
N ALA A 257 -4.99 11.22 -2.91
CA ALA A 257 -6.24 10.86 -2.26
C ALA A 257 -7.25 10.30 -3.27
N SER A 258 -8.19 9.49 -2.77
CA SER A 258 -9.27 8.95 -3.61
C SER A 258 -9.97 10.07 -4.41
N PRO A 259 -10.23 9.88 -5.70
CA PRO A 259 -10.96 10.84 -6.53
C PRO A 259 -12.33 11.25 -5.94
N LEU A 260 -12.90 10.43 -5.09
CA LEU A 260 -14.14 10.71 -4.37
C LEU A 260 -14.07 12.03 -3.58
N ALA A 261 -12.89 12.44 -3.11
CA ALA A 261 -12.69 13.71 -2.42
C ALA A 261 -13.12 14.92 -3.27
N ARG A 262 -12.94 14.87 -4.58
CA ARG A 262 -13.30 15.95 -5.51
C ARG A 262 -14.83 16.19 -5.58
N THR A 263 -15.63 15.18 -5.24
CA THR A 263 -17.09 15.26 -5.29
C THR A 263 -17.71 15.96 -4.08
N LEU A 264 -16.92 16.20 -3.03
CA LEU A 264 -17.40 16.81 -1.77
C LEU A 264 -17.68 18.31 -1.90
N GLY A 265 -17.14 18.98 -2.91
CA GLY A 265 -17.30 20.44 -3.07
C GLY A 265 -16.58 21.27 -2.01
N VAL A 266 -15.59 20.69 -1.32
CA VAL A 266 -14.78 21.39 -0.30
C VAL A 266 -13.33 21.59 -0.81
N PRO A 267 -12.58 22.56 -0.25
CA PRO A 267 -11.18 22.75 -0.57
C PRO A 267 -10.36 21.48 -0.33
N LEU A 268 -9.42 21.21 -1.23
CA LEU A 268 -8.50 20.06 -1.13
C LEU A 268 -7.05 20.55 -1.10
N ASP A 269 -6.17 19.79 -0.47
CA ASP A 269 -4.73 20.05 -0.55
C ASP A 269 -4.14 19.63 -1.92
N ARG A 270 -2.84 19.87 -2.11
CA ARG A 270 -2.13 19.53 -3.37
C ARG A 270 -2.15 18.03 -3.71
N ALA A 271 -2.31 17.15 -2.72
CA ALA A 271 -2.43 15.71 -2.90
C ALA A 271 -3.90 15.25 -3.08
N GLY A 272 -4.85 16.18 -3.16
CA GLY A 272 -6.28 15.91 -3.27
C GLY A 272 -6.93 15.47 -1.95
N ARG A 273 -6.26 15.66 -0.81
CA ARG A 273 -6.78 15.27 0.51
C ARG A 273 -7.71 16.34 1.07
N VAL A 274 -8.70 15.89 1.84
CA VAL A 274 -9.67 16.75 2.52
C VAL A 274 -9.08 17.28 3.83
N PRO A 275 -8.93 18.60 4.01
CA PRO A 275 -8.65 19.19 5.32
C PRO A 275 -9.80 18.90 6.28
N VAL A 276 -9.47 18.43 7.48
CA VAL A 276 -10.46 18.08 8.49
C VAL A 276 -10.27 18.89 9.76
N GLU A 277 -11.38 19.10 10.49
CA GLU A 277 -11.38 19.73 11.79
C GLU A 277 -10.65 18.89 12.85
N ALA A 278 -10.45 19.46 14.04
CA ALA A 278 -9.77 18.77 15.13
C ALA A 278 -10.41 17.42 15.50
N ASP A 279 -11.71 17.27 15.30
CA ASP A 279 -12.50 16.06 15.60
C ASP A 279 -12.62 15.11 14.39
N LEU A 280 -11.96 15.42 13.26
CA LEU A 280 -11.97 14.71 11.97
C LEU A 280 -13.23 14.97 11.13
N SER A 281 -14.10 15.89 11.49
CA SER A 281 -15.25 16.29 10.67
C SER A 281 -14.84 17.22 9.52
N ILE A 282 -15.71 17.35 8.52
CA ILE A 282 -15.58 18.35 7.46
C ILE A 282 -16.12 19.69 7.98
N ALA A 283 -15.41 20.77 7.73
CA ALA A 283 -15.88 22.13 8.07
C ALA A 283 -17.26 22.39 7.47
N GLY A 284 -18.20 22.85 8.28
CA GLY A 284 -19.60 23.05 7.89
C GLY A 284 -20.47 21.80 7.80
N HIS A 285 -19.88 20.59 7.90
CA HIS A 285 -20.58 19.30 7.82
C HIS A 285 -20.21 18.39 9.00
N PRO A 286 -20.65 18.73 10.22
CA PRO A 286 -20.23 18.03 11.43
C PRO A 286 -20.75 16.58 11.53
N GLU A 287 -21.65 16.14 10.65
CA GLU A 287 -22.09 14.75 10.52
C GLU A 287 -21.21 13.90 9.60
N ALA A 288 -20.28 14.52 8.85
CA ALA A 288 -19.41 13.87 7.88
C ALA A 288 -17.94 13.93 8.35
N PHE A 289 -17.32 12.76 8.51
CA PHE A 289 -15.94 12.59 8.95
C PHE A 289 -15.10 12.04 7.81
N VAL A 290 -13.86 12.52 7.65
CA VAL A 290 -12.90 11.98 6.67
C VAL A 290 -11.66 11.48 7.40
N ILE A 291 -11.22 10.26 7.09
CA ILE A 291 -10.16 9.58 7.81
C ILE A 291 -9.17 8.86 6.87
N GLY A 292 -8.01 8.53 7.40
CA GLY A 292 -6.93 7.84 6.68
C GLY A 292 -6.33 8.71 5.58
N ASP A 293 -5.82 8.06 4.54
CA ASP A 293 -5.05 8.71 3.48
C ASP A 293 -5.87 9.71 2.64
N MET A 294 -7.19 9.70 2.77
CA MET A 294 -8.09 10.67 2.13
C MET A 294 -8.15 12.00 2.88
N SER A 295 -7.75 12.04 4.15
CA SER A 295 -7.77 13.23 5.01
C SER A 295 -6.39 13.86 5.16
N VAL A 296 -6.34 15.16 5.39
CA VAL A 296 -5.18 15.84 5.97
C VAL A 296 -5.56 16.46 7.31
N TRP A 297 -5.09 15.83 8.37
CA TRP A 297 -5.17 16.35 9.73
C TRP A 297 -3.78 16.84 10.14
N ARG A 298 -3.75 18.02 10.75
CA ARG A 298 -2.51 18.64 11.22
C ARG A 298 -2.45 18.58 12.73
N ASP A 299 -1.30 18.23 13.24
CA ASP A 299 -1.04 18.27 14.67
C ASP A 299 -0.93 19.73 15.19
N PRO A 300 -0.87 19.97 16.52
CA PRO A 300 -0.73 21.31 17.07
C PRO A 300 0.52 22.07 16.58
N SER A 301 1.54 21.40 16.04
CA SER A 301 2.70 22.02 15.42
C SER A 301 2.48 22.43 13.96
N GLY A 302 1.33 22.08 13.37
CA GLY A 302 0.99 22.31 11.98
C GLY A 302 1.47 21.21 11.03
N ALA A 303 2.15 20.16 11.54
CA ALA A 303 2.63 19.06 10.73
C ALA A 303 1.47 18.11 10.32
N ALA A 304 1.43 17.76 9.03
CA ALA A 304 0.48 16.78 8.54
C ALA A 304 0.90 15.36 8.95
N LEU A 305 -0.05 14.55 9.39
CA LEU A 305 0.24 13.14 9.68
C LEU A 305 0.54 12.36 8.41
N PRO A 306 1.46 11.39 8.50
CA PRO A 306 1.78 10.50 7.37
C PRO A 306 0.60 9.55 7.07
N GLY A 307 0.50 9.11 5.79
CA GLY A 307 -0.45 8.07 5.36
C GLY A 307 -0.01 6.69 5.84
N LEU A 308 -0.28 6.37 7.10
CA LEU A 308 0.09 5.11 7.73
C LEU A 308 -1.14 4.39 8.30
N ALA A 309 -1.12 3.07 8.26
CA ALA A 309 -2.20 2.24 8.83
C ALA A 309 -2.51 2.57 10.31
N PRO A 310 -1.53 2.79 11.23
CA PRO A 310 -1.81 3.19 12.60
C PRO A 310 -2.54 4.53 12.74
N VAL A 311 -2.30 5.49 11.83
CA VAL A 311 -3.03 6.76 11.79
C VAL A 311 -4.49 6.50 11.42
N ALA A 312 -4.73 5.80 10.30
CA ALA A 312 -6.07 5.48 9.82
C ALA A 312 -6.90 4.69 10.86
N ILE A 313 -6.29 3.71 11.53
CA ILE A 313 -6.92 2.91 12.60
C ILE A 313 -7.37 3.81 13.76
N GLN A 314 -6.48 4.69 14.25
CA GLN A 314 -6.79 5.57 15.37
C GLN A 314 -7.83 6.62 14.98
N GLN A 315 -7.76 7.19 13.78
CA GLN A 315 -8.76 8.08 13.24
C GLN A 315 -10.12 7.39 13.11
N GLY A 316 -10.17 6.15 12.61
CA GLY A 316 -11.40 5.37 12.49
C GLY A 316 -12.11 5.19 13.82
N ARG A 317 -11.37 4.84 14.87
CA ARG A 317 -11.92 4.70 16.23
C ARG A 317 -12.42 6.02 16.79
N ARG A 318 -11.68 7.13 16.57
CA ARG A 318 -12.10 8.47 17.02
C ARG A 318 -13.34 8.95 16.26
N ALA A 319 -13.39 8.79 14.95
CA ALA A 319 -14.58 9.17 14.16
C ALA A 319 -15.81 8.37 14.60
N ALA A 320 -15.68 7.07 14.84
CA ALA A 320 -16.76 6.24 15.37
C ALA A 320 -17.27 6.72 16.74
N ASP A 321 -16.36 7.05 17.68
CA ASP A 321 -16.71 7.63 18.97
C ASP A 321 -17.42 8.98 18.81
N ASN A 322 -16.94 9.85 17.94
CA ASN A 322 -17.51 11.17 17.68
C ASN A 322 -18.90 11.08 17.05
N VAL A 323 -19.13 10.11 16.15
CA VAL A 323 -20.49 9.82 15.64
C VAL A 323 -21.45 9.45 16.78
N LEU A 324 -21.04 8.52 17.66
CA LEU A 324 -21.88 8.10 18.80
C LEU A 324 -22.16 9.26 19.77
N ARG A 325 -21.16 10.08 20.04
CA ARG A 325 -21.30 11.27 20.89
C ARG A 325 -22.31 12.25 20.31
N ARG A 326 -22.22 12.56 19.01
CA ARG A 326 -23.17 13.42 18.31
C ARG A 326 -24.61 12.90 18.37
N LEU A 327 -24.78 11.61 18.06
CA LEU A 327 -26.11 10.97 18.13
C LEU A 327 -26.70 10.98 19.51
N SER A 328 -25.87 11.11 20.56
CA SER A 328 -26.29 11.25 21.96
C SER A 328 -26.34 12.71 22.46
N GLY A 329 -26.21 13.69 21.56
CA GLY A 329 -26.20 15.12 21.92
C GLY A 329 -24.96 15.57 22.70
N ARG A 330 -23.90 14.78 22.74
CA ARG A 330 -22.65 15.11 23.44
C ARG A 330 -21.64 15.78 22.48
N PRO A 331 -20.78 16.70 22.98
CA PRO A 331 -19.74 17.31 22.16
C PRO A 331 -18.75 16.26 21.66
N THR A 332 -18.25 16.45 20.44
CA THR A 332 -17.17 15.64 19.86
C THR A 332 -15.86 15.87 20.59
N LEU A 333 -14.90 14.95 20.40
CA LEU A 333 -13.57 15.05 20.99
C LEU A 333 -12.54 15.22 19.90
N ALA A 334 -11.56 16.09 20.12
CA ALA A 334 -10.43 16.24 19.25
C ALA A 334 -9.64 14.93 19.08
N PHE A 335 -9.15 14.68 17.89
CA PHE A 335 -8.26 13.58 17.61
C PHE A 335 -6.86 13.88 18.18
N ARG A 336 -6.21 12.84 18.71
CA ARG A 336 -4.82 12.90 19.15
C ARG A 336 -4.13 11.63 18.66
N TYR A 337 -3.12 11.80 17.84
CA TYR A 337 -2.34 10.69 17.34
C TYR A 337 -1.33 10.21 18.40
N ARG A 338 -1.26 8.92 18.63
CA ARG A 338 -0.19 8.28 19.40
C ARG A 338 0.70 7.56 18.40
N ASP A 339 1.89 8.10 18.21
CA ASP A 339 2.86 7.50 17.30
C ASP A 339 3.23 6.08 17.75
N ARG A 340 3.13 5.14 16.84
CA ARG A 340 3.47 3.74 17.03
C ARG A 340 4.78 3.35 16.36
N GLY A 341 5.46 4.34 15.81
CA GLY A 341 6.69 4.16 15.04
C GLY A 341 6.43 3.83 13.58
N THR A 342 7.53 3.74 12.86
CA THR A 342 7.56 3.36 11.44
C THR A 342 8.69 2.39 11.19
N MET A 343 8.51 1.48 10.23
CA MET A 343 9.51 0.47 9.88
C MET A 343 9.42 0.11 8.41
N ALA A 344 10.56 -0.33 7.84
CA ALA A 344 10.66 -0.82 6.47
C ALA A 344 11.67 -1.96 6.41
N THR A 345 11.35 -3.03 5.69
CA THR A 345 12.29 -4.13 5.46
C THR A 345 13.09 -3.91 4.17
N ILE A 346 14.33 -4.44 4.15
CA ILE A 346 15.27 -4.26 3.03
C ILE A 346 15.65 -5.64 2.46
N GLY A 347 14.76 -6.59 2.59
CA GLY A 347 15.03 -7.97 2.29
C GLY A 347 15.17 -8.81 3.56
N ARG A 348 15.76 -9.99 3.43
CA ARG A 348 15.84 -10.98 4.49
C ARG A 348 16.81 -10.54 5.59
N ALA A 349 16.36 -10.64 6.85
CA ALA A 349 17.15 -10.32 8.05
C ALA A 349 17.66 -8.88 8.11
N ALA A 350 17.12 -7.97 7.29
CA ALA A 350 17.49 -6.56 7.28
C ALA A 350 16.23 -5.67 7.25
N ALA A 351 16.13 -4.76 8.21
CA ALA A 351 15.09 -3.75 8.28
C ALA A 351 15.63 -2.49 8.97
N VAL A 352 14.86 -1.42 8.89
CA VAL A 352 15.04 -0.23 9.70
C VAL A 352 13.72 0.08 10.42
N ALA A 353 13.81 0.56 11.65
CA ALA A 353 12.63 0.92 12.43
C ALA A 353 12.93 2.12 13.34
N VAL A 354 11.90 2.94 13.55
CA VAL A 354 11.90 4.03 14.52
C VAL A 354 10.67 3.83 15.41
N VAL A 355 10.88 3.77 16.73
CA VAL A 355 9.81 3.69 17.73
C VAL A 355 10.10 4.74 18.80
N GLY A 356 9.36 5.84 18.79
CA GLY A 356 9.66 7.01 19.61
C GLY A 356 11.06 7.55 19.34
N ARG A 357 11.96 7.47 20.32
CA ARG A 357 13.37 7.89 20.19
C ARG A 357 14.32 6.74 19.81
N VAL A 358 13.84 5.51 19.82
CA VAL A 358 14.67 4.33 19.56
C VAL A 358 14.77 4.08 18.06
N GLN A 359 16.00 3.95 17.56
CA GLN A 359 16.32 3.63 16.18
C GLN A 359 16.90 2.22 16.11
N LEU A 360 16.27 1.33 15.37
CA LEU A 360 16.71 -0.04 15.19
C LEU A 360 17.09 -0.30 13.74
N SER A 361 18.03 -1.21 13.49
CA SER A 361 18.42 -1.64 12.15
C SER A 361 18.92 -3.09 12.15
N GLY A 362 19.01 -3.69 10.94
CA GLY A 362 19.48 -5.06 10.76
C GLY A 362 18.50 -6.11 11.29
N LEU A 363 19.04 -7.20 11.85
CA LEU A 363 18.24 -8.36 12.31
C LEU A 363 17.24 -7.99 13.41
N ILE A 364 17.62 -7.15 14.38
CA ILE A 364 16.73 -6.76 15.49
C ILE A 364 15.53 -6.00 14.95
N ALA A 365 15.74 -5.04 14.04
CA ALA A 365 14.65 -4.32 13.40
C ALA A 365 13.77 -5.26 12.56
N TRP A 366 14.36 -6.25 11.90
CA TRP A 366 13.65 -7.24 11.11
C TRP A 366 12.77 -8.16 11.97
N LEU A 367 13.27 -8.63 13.12
CA LEU A 367 12.47 -9.41 14.08
C LEU A 367 11.31 -8.58 14.65
N ALA A 368 11.56 -7.31 14.99
CA ALA A 368 10.51 -6.40 15.43
C ALA A 368 9.47 -6.18 14.32
N TRP A 369 9.90 -5.97 13.08
CA TRP A 369 9.03 -5.85 11.92
C TRP A 369 8.15 -7.09 11.73
N LEU A 370 8.74 -8.29 11.80
CA LEU A 370 8.05 -9.57 11.68
C LEU A 370 6.96 -9.70 12.75
N LEU A 371 7.30 -9.47 14.01
CA LEU A 371 6.35 -9.56 15.13
C LEU A 371 5.17 -8.60 14.96
N VAL A 372 5.46 -7.32 14.66
CA VAL A 372 4.44 -6.29 14.50
C VAL A 372 3.49 -6.65 13.35
N HIS A 373 4.01 -7.03 12.18
CA HIS A 373 3.18 -7.33 11.01
C HIS A 373 2.29 -8.55 11.21
N ILE A 374 2.79 -9.61 11.88
CA ILE A 374 1.98 -10.76 12.25
C ILE A 374 0.86 -10.37 13.22
N MET A 375 1.17 -9.56 14.23
CA MET A 375 0.17 -9.16 15.24
C MET A 375 -0.97 -8.32 14.63
N PHE A 376 -0.67 -7.48 13.64
CA PHE A 376 -1.67 -6.65 12.96
C PHE A 376 -2.41 -7.37 11.82
N LEU A 377 -1.92 -8.51 11.35
CA LEU A 377 -2.60 -9.30 10.33
C LEU A 377 -3.95 -9.82 10.83
N ILE A 378 -4.99 -9.65 10.03
CA ILE A 378 -6.35 -10.06 10.40
C ILE A 378 -6.55 -11.57 10.22
N GLY A 379 -7.09 -12.20 11.28
CA GLY A 379 -7.45 -13.61 11.30
C GLY A 379 -6.33 -14.50 11.87
N PHE A 380 -6.72 -15.37 12.79
CA PHE A 380 -5.77 -16.32 13.42
C PHE A 380 -5.16 -17.26 12.38
N ARG A 381 -5.97 -17.77 11.46
CA ARG A 381 -5.53 -18.66 10.38
C ARG A 381 -4.45 -17.99 9.50
N ASN A 382 -4.68 -16.74 9.10
CA ASN A 382 -3.72 -16.00 8.25
C ASN A 382 -2.40 -15.76 8.99
N ARG A 383 -2.44 -15.42 10.29
CA ARG A 383 -1.23 -15.27 11.11
C ARG A 383 -0.41 -16.55 11.14
N PHE A 384 -1.05 -17.68 11.41
CA PHE A 384 -0.40 -18.99 11.47
C PHE A 384 0.21 -19.38 10.11
N LEU A 385 -0.55 -19.23 9.03
CA LEU A 385 -0.08 -19.55 7.68
C LEU A 385 1.11 -18.68 7.28
N VAL A 386 1.05 -17.36 7.50
CA VAL A 386 2.16 -16.46 7.16
C VAL A 386 3.41 -16.79 7.98
N ILE A 387 3.28 -17.10 9.28
CA ILE A 387 4.42 -17.55 10.09
C ILE A 387 5.03 -18.83 9.51
N PHE A 388 4.20 -19.80 9.17
CA PHE A 388 4.66 -21.09 8.63
C PHE A 388 5.32 -20.89 7.25
N GLU A 389 4.72 -20.12 6.34
CA GLU A 389 5.29 -19.82 5.02
C GLU A 389 6.61 -19.05 5.13
N TRP A 390 6.72 -18.09 6.05
CA TRP A 390 7.98 -17.40 6.30
C TRP A 390 9.04 -18.34 6.87
N ALA A 391 8.70 -19.18 7.86
CA ALA A 391 9.63 -20.16 8.42
C ALA A 391 10.11 -21.14 7.34
N TRP A 392 9.20 -21.66 6.54
CA TRP A 392 9.51 -22.54 5.41
C TRP A 392 10.38 -21.86 4.37
N ALA A 393 10.00 -20.67 3.91
CA ALA A 393 10.80 -19.89 2.97
C ALA A 393 12.17 -19.51 3.54
N TYR A 394 12.26 -19.34 4.87
CA TYR A 394 13.51 -19.05 5.56
C TYR A 394 14.49 -20.25 5.54
N ILE A 395 13.99 -21.47 5.59
CA ILE A 395 14.81 -22.69 5.59
C ILE A 395 15.10 -23.16 4.15
N SER A 396 14.05 -23.20 3.31
CA SER A 396 14.12 -23.86 1.98
C SER A 396 14.43 -22.91 0.82
N TRP A 397 14.30 -21.59 0.99
CA TRP A 397 14.33 -20.59 -0.08
C TRP A 397 13.24 -20.76 -1.15
N GLN A 398 12.33 -21.71 -0.96
CA GLN A 398 11.22 -21.95 -1.87
C GLN A 398 10.06 -21.00 -1.59
N ARG A 399 9.54 -20.37 -2.64
CA ARG A 399 8.33 -19.54 -2.62
C ARG A 399 7.26 -20.23 -3.43
N GLY A 400 6.17 -20.62 -2.78
CA GLY A 400 5.09 -21.42 -3.40
C GLY A 400 4.21 -20.66 -4.38
N ALA A 401 4.16 -19.33 -4.32
CA ALA A 401 3.25 -18.51 -5.11
C ALA A 401 3.78 -18.11 -6.51
N ARG A 402 4.74 -18.86 -7.09
CA ARG A 402 5.38 -18.58 -8.39
C ARG A 402 4.54 -19.01 -9.60
N LEU A 403 3.25 -18.67 -9.61
CA LEU A 403 2.34 -19.05 -10.68
C LEU A 403 1.97 -17.85 -11.55
N ILE A 404 2.05 -18.04 -12.88
CA ILE A 404 1.53 -17.10 -13.86
C ILE A 404 0.08 -17.49 -14.13
N THR A 405 -0.87 -16.75 -13.55
CA THR A 405 -2.29 -17.13 -13.50
C THR A 405 -3.14 -16.63 -14.66
N ARG A 406 -2.58 -15.79 -15.56
CA ARG A 406 -3.26 -15.27 -16.74
C ARG A 406 -2.53 -15.74 -18.01
N PRO A 407 -3.25 -15.87 -19.16
CA PRO A 407 -2.62 -16.22 -20.40
C PRO A 407 -1.45 -15.28 -20.73
N TRP A 408 -0.31 -15.84 -21.12
CA TRP A 408 0.90 -15.08 -21.45
C TRP A 408 0.77 -14.22 -22.71
N ARG A 409 -0.18 -14.54 -23.60
CA ARG A 409 -0.49 -13.79 -24.83
C ARG A 409 -1.34 -12.54 -24.62
N SER A 410 -1.90 -12.31 -23.42
CA SER A 410 -2.56 -11.04 -23.14
C SER A 410 -1.48 -9.94 -23.11
N ARG A 411 -1.58 -9.01 -24.05
CA ARG A 411 -0.63 -7.89 -24.25
C ARG A 411 -0.26 -7.26 -22.92
N VAL A 412 1.05 -7.11 -22.72
CA VAL A 412 1.64 -6.18 -21.78
C VAL A 412 1.38 -4.78 -22.28
#